data_8a6ecb3b4b4d8af333ff16c7ef7877fc
#
_entry.id   8a6ecb3b4b4d8af333ff16c7ef7877fc
#
_cell.length_a   1.000
_cell.length_b   1.000
_cell.length_c   1.000
_cell.angle_alpha   90.00
_cell.angle_beta   90.00
_cell.angle_gamma   90.00
#
_symmetry.space_group_name_H-M   'P 1'
#
loop_
_entity.id
_entity.type
_entity.pdbx_description
1 polymer ?
#
loop_
_entity_poly.entity_id
_entity_poly.type
_entity_poly.pdbx_seq_one_letter_code
_entity_poly.pdbx_strand_id
1 'polypeptide(L)'
;MGYGIPETDIGPFNQNDLVKYAKASGDLNPIHLDKEFAKTIGLDNVIVHGMLIMAHLGKSIANSNSISFLKHFSVQFCSITKLEERLICKGEVSKIEKNNQKKTITLKLKVLN
;
A
#
# COMPACT_ATOMS: atom_id res chain seq x y z
N MET A 1 15.73 0.29 -19.12
CA MET A 1 15.10 -0.28 -19.46
C MET A 1 13.87 -0.60 -18.87
N GLY A 2 12.97 -0.53 -18.87
CA GLY A 2 11.63 -0.54 -18.75
C GLY A 2 10.88 -1.30 -17.69
N TYR A 3 11.53 -1.86 -16.73
CA TYR A 3 10.84 -2.65 -15.70
C TYR A 3 10.86 -2.03 -14.32
N GLY A 4 11.24 -0.79 -14.21
CA GLY A 4 11.16 -0.09 -12.95
C GLY A 4 9.79 0.52 -12.72
N ILE A 5 9.48 0.85 -11.49
CA ILE A 5 8.30 1.60 -11.13
C ILE A 5 8.75 2.99 -10.68
N PRO A 6 8.23 4.05 -11.28
CA PRO A 6 8.57 5.40 -10.84
C PRO A 6 8.21 5.59 -9.37
N GLU A 7 8.96 6.40 -8.66
CA GLU A 7 8.57 6.77 -7.31
C GLU A 7 7.19 7.41 -7.36
N THR A 8 6.34 7.00 -6.47
CA THR A 8 4.96 7.47 -6.43
C THR A 8 4.60 7.89 -4.99
N ASP A 9 3.97 9.02 -4.86
CA ASP A 9 3.46 9.45 -3.56
C ASP A 9 2.18 8.69 -3.25
N ILE A 10 2.05 8.22 -2.03
CA ILE A 10 0.86 7.58 -1.50
C ILE A 10 0.39 8.37 -0.29
N GLY A 11 -0.89 8.74 -0.28
CA GLY A 11 -1.41 9.59 0.78
C GLY A 11 -1.01 11.04 0.56
N PRO A 12 -0.91 11.84 1.63
CA PRO A 12 -1.25 11.49 3.01
C PRO A 12 -2.74 11.18 3.20
N PHE A 13 -3.05 10.38 4.22
CA PHE A 13 -4.43 10.00 4.51
C PHE A 13 -4.95 10.79 5.70
N ASN A 14 -6.20 11.26 5.61
CA ASN A 14 -6.87 11.94 6.71
C ASN A 14 -7.95 11.04 7.33
N GLN A 15 -8.58 11.50 8.40
CA GLN A 15 -9.60 10.72 9.09
C GLN A 15 -10.77 10.34 8.17
N ASN A 16 -11.16 11.24 7.29
CA ASN A 16 -12.27 10.97 6.37
C ASN A 16 -11.95 9.84 5.40
N ASP A 17 -10.69 9.75 4.96
CA ASP A 17 -10.25 8.63 4.11
C ASP A 17 -10.42 7.30 4.83
N LEU A 18 -10.08 7.26 6.12
CA LEU A 18 -10.21 6.04 6.91
C LEU A 18 -11.66 5.64 7.11
N VAL A 19 -12.54 6.61 7.34
CA VAL A 19 -13.97 6.35 7.48
C VAL A 19 -14.54 5.77 6.18
N LYS A 20 -14.18 6.35 5.06
CA LYS A 20 -14.62 5.86 3.74
C LYS A 20 -14.14 4.44 3.49
N TYR A 21 -12.87 4.18 3.77
CA TYR A 21 -12.31 2.86 3.57
C TYR A 21 -12.94 1.83 4.49
N ALA A 22 -13.20 2.20 5.74
CA ALA A 22 -13.85 1.30 6.70
C ALA A 22 -15.23 0.88 6.19
N LYS A 23 -16.00 1.81 5.65
CA LYS A 23 -17.32 1.51 5.09
C LYS A 23 -17.22 0.61 3.87
N ALA A 24 -16.27 0.87 3.00
CA ALA A 24 -16.13 0.11 1.75
C ALA A 24 -15.60 -1.29 1.99
N SER A 25 -14.66 -1.45 2.92
CA SER A 25 -13.99 -2.73 3.17
C SER A 25 -14.67 -3.59 4.23
N GLY A 26 -15.46 -2.97 5.11
CA GLY A 26 -16.01 -3.66 6.28
C GLY A 26 -15.04 -3.73 7.45
N ASP A 27 -13.85 -3.15 7.34
CA ASP A 27 -12.87 -3.13 8.43
C ASP A 27 -13.18 -1.96 9.37
N LEU A 28 -13.97 -2.25 10.38
CA LEU A 28 -14.44 -1.25 11.36
C LEU A 28 -13.62 -1.29 12.65
N ASN A 29 -12.40 -1.79 12.60
CA ASN A 29 -11.57 -1.86 13.80
C ASN A 29 -11.38 -0.45 14.38
N PRO A 30 -11.69 -0.24 15.67
CA PRO A 30 -11.63 1.09 16.27
C PRO A 30 -10.25 1.74 16.28
N ILE A 31 -9.17 0.99 16.07
CA ILE A 31 -7.84 1.61 15.98
C ILE A 31 -7.73 2.56 14.78
N HIS A 32 -8.60 2.43 13.81
CA HIS A 32 -8.63 3.30 12.63
C HIS A 32 -9.69 4.40 12.73
N LEU A 33 -10.61 4.29 13.67
CA LEU A 33 -11.80 5.13 13.69
C LEU A 33 -11.99 5.93 14.99
N ASP A 34 -11.47 5.42 16.10
CA ASP A 34 -11.72 5.98 17.42
C ASP A 34 -10.40 6.38 18.09
N LYS A 35 -10.16 7.69 18.13
CA LYS A 35 -8.94 8.23 18.71
C LYS A 35 -8.77 7.88 20.18
N GLU A 36 -9.85 7.89 20.93
CA GLU A 36 -9.78 7.57 22.35
C GLU A 36 -9.42 6.10 22.58
N PHE A 37 -9.99 5.21 21.76
CA PHE A 37 -9.61 3.80 21.81
C PHE A 37 -8.13 3.63 21.46
N ALA A 38 -7.66 4.31 20.42
CA ALA A 38 -6.26 4.22 20.00
C ALA A 38 -5.32 4.64 21.15
N LYS A 39 -5.69 5.67 21.89
CA LYS A 39 -4.91 6.10 23.05
C LYS A 39 -4.85 5.06 24.15
N THR A 40 -5.92 4.28 24.35
CA THR A 40 -5.93 3.26 25.39
C THR A 40 -4.93 2.13 25.14
N ILE A 41 -4.53 1.94 23.90
CA ILE A 41 -3.55 0.91 23.55
C ILE A 41 -2.17 1.48 23.23
N GLY A 42 -1.93 2.73 23.60
CA GLY A 42 -0.61 3.35 23.49
C GLY A 42 -0.32 4.12 22.22
N LEU A 43 -1.33 4.39 21.40
CA LEU A 43 -1.16 5.19 20.19
C LEU A 43 -1.57 6.64 20.44
N ASP A 44 -0.96 7.57 19.72
CA ASP A 44 -1.30 8.98 19.82
C ASP A 44 -2.63 9.33 19.15
N ASN A 45 -2.96 8.59 18.09
CA ASN A 45 -4.15 8.82 17.29
C ASN A 45 -4.48 7.52 16.55
N VAL A 46 -5.55 7.53 15.77
CA VAL A 46 -5.88 6.42 14.88
C VAL A 46 -4.77 6.24 13.85
N ILE A 47 -4.66 5.04 13.31
CA ILE A 47 -3.66 4.70 12.31
C ILE A 47 -4.33 4.31 11.01
N VAL A 48 -3.59 4.39 9.91
CA VAL A 48 -4.09 4.05 8.57
C VAL A 48 -4.24 2.54 8.43
N HIS A 49 -5.32 2.09 7.79
CA HIS A 49 -5.52 0.67 7.49
C HIS A 49 -4.38 0.19 6.58
N GLY A 50 -3.73 -0.91 6.94
CA GLY A 50 -2.68 -1.49 6.11
C GLY A 50 -3.19 -1.86 4.72
N MET A 51 -4.39 -2.43 4.63
CA MET A 51 -4.97 -2.81 3.35
C MET A 51 -5.29 -1.62 2.45
N LEU A 52 -5.53 -0.45 3.02
CA LEU A 52 -5.70 0.77 2.23
C LEU A 52 -4.38 1.13 1.52
N ILE A 53 -3.27 1.02 2.23
CA ILE A 53 -1.95 1.26 1.65
C ILE A 53 -1.67 0.22 0.57
N MET A 54 -2.01 -1.03 0.80
CA MET A 54 -1.83 -2.11 -0.17
C MET A 54 -2.64 -1.84 -1.45
N ALA A 55 -3.85 -1.31 -1.32
CA ALA A 55 -4.67 -0.96 -2.46
C ALA A 55 -4.00 0.13 -3.32
N HIS A 56 -3.40 1.12 -2.69
CA HIS A 56 -2.67 2.16 -3.40
C HIS A 56 -1.41 1.63 -4.07
N LEU A 57 -0.73 0.68 -3.45
CA LEU A 57 0.40 -0.01 -4.09
C LEU A 57 -0.05 -0.74 -5.35
N GLY A 58 -1.14 -1.48 -5.27
CA GLY A 58 -1.67 -2.20 -6.43
C GLY A 58 -2.03 -1.25 -7.57
N LYS A 59 -2.62 -0.11 -7.22
CA LYS A 59 -2.94 0.93 -8.20
C LYS A 59 -1.69 1.50 -8.87
N SER A 60 -0.63 1.72 -8.10
CA SER A 60 0.63 2.22 -8.63
C SER A 60 1.23 1.25 -9.63
N ILE A 61 1.18 -0.05 -9.34
CA ILE A 61 1.66 -1.08 -10.26
C ILE A 61 0.84 -1.08 -11.54
N ALA A 62 -0.47 -1.05 -11.42
CA ALA A 62 -1.37 -1.09 -12.57
C ALA A 62 -1.21 0.13 -13.46
N ASN A 63 -0.95 1.30 -12.87
CA ASN A 63 -0.82 2.53 -13.63
C ASN A 63 0.54 2.71 -14.27
N SER A 64 1.59 2.12 -13.72
CA SER A 64 2.94 2.35 -14.22
C SER A 64 3.41 1.35 -15.27
N ASN A 65 2.70 0.25 -15.45
CA ASN A 65 3.08 -0.77 -16.41
C ASN A 65 1.91 -1.12 -17.30
N SER A 66 2.17 -1.23 -18.57
CA SER A 66 1.14 -1.60 -19.54
C SER A 66 0.88 -3.09 -19.57
N ILE A 67 1.32 -3.83 -18.60
CA ILE A 67 1.26 -5.22 -18.68
C ILE A 67 0.10 -5.81 -18.03
N SER A 68 -0.28 -6.82 -18.41
CA SER A 68 -1.46 -7.46 -18.39
C SER A 68 -1.85 -8.19 -17.17
N PHE A 69 -1.06 -8.94 -16.49
CA PHE A 69 -1.53 -9.74 -15.38
C PHE A 69 -0.70 -9.57 -14.13
N LEU A 70 -1.39 -9.25 -13.05
CA LEU A 70 -0.83 -9.38 -11.73
C LEU A 70 -1.06 -10.82 -11.27
N LYS A 71 -0.01 -11.61 -11.29
CA LYS A 71 -0.11 -13.02 -10.96
C LYS A 71 -0.12 -13.28 -9.47
N HIS A 72 0.64 -12.50 -8.72
CA HIS A 72 0.74 -12.64 -7.28
C HIS A 72 1.09 -11.30 -6.67
N PHE A 73 0.45 -10.95 -5.57
CA PHE A 73 0.69 -9.72 -4.86
C PHE A 73 0.60 -9.98 -3.36
N SER A 74 1.67 -9.73 -2.66
CA SER A 74 1.71 -9.88 -1.21
C SER A 74 2.43 -8.72 -0.58
N VAL A 75 2.13 -8.49 0.69
CA VAL A 75 2.67 -7.35 1.43
C VAL A 75 3.02 -7.80 2.83
N GLN A 76 4.08 -7.24 3.36
CA GLN A 76 4.43 -7.38 4.76
C GLN A 76 4.41 -6.00 5.40
N PHE A 77 3.62 -5.86 6.45
CA PHE A 77 3.53 -4.58 7.17
C PHE A 77 4.56 -4.56 8.28
N CYS A 78 5.53 -3.66 8.17
CA CYS A 78 6.65 -3.58 9.10
C CYS A 78 6.46 -2.50 10.17
N SER A 79 5.62 -1.51 9.91
CA SER A 79 5.33 -0.45 10.87
C SER A 79 3.97 0.16 10.57
N ILE A 80 3.46 0.91 11.55
CA ILE A 80 2.18 1.59 11.40
C ILE A 80 2.36 2.89 10.62
N THR A 81 1.28 3.33 9.96
CA THR A 81 1.24 4.61 9.26
C THR A 81 0.27 5.53 9.98
N LYS A 82 0.73 6.73 10.29
CA LYS A 82 -0.07 7.74 10.98
C LYS A 82 -0.84 8.59 9.99
N LEU A 83 -1.87 9.29 10.50
CA LEU A 83 -2.60 10.26 9.69
C LEU A 83 -1.66 11.35 9.19
N GLU A 84 -1.95 11.85 8.01
CA GLU A 84 -1.22 12.95 7.36
C GLU A 84 0.25 12.66 7.09
N GLU A 85 0.67 11.43 7.25
CA GLU A 85 2.04 11.03 6.97
C GLU A 85 2.22 10.83 5.47
N ARG A 86 3.25 11.45 4.92
CA ARG A 86 3.54 11.32 3.50
C ARG A 86 4.30 10.04 3.24
N LEU A 87 3.83 9.26 2.27
CA LEU A 87 4.45 7.99 1.91
C LEU A 87 4.98 8.04 0.49
N ILE A 88 6.09 7.36 0.27
CA ILE A 88 6.69 7.23 -1.06
C ILE A 88 6.84 5.75 -1.37
N CYS A 89 6.30 5.33 -2.51
CA CYS A 89 6.47 3.98 -3.01
C CYS A 89 7.65 3.93 -3.96
N LYS A 90 8.58 3.04 -3.71
CA LYS A 90 9.71 2.76 -4.58
C LYS A 90 9.67 1.30 -5.00
N GLY A 91 10.03 1.04 -6.25
CA GLY A 91 10.03 -0.32 -6.75
C GLY A 91 11.20 -0.60 -7.66
N GLU A 92 11.63 -1.85 -7.67
CA GLU A 92 12.68 -2.30 -8.54
C GLU A 92 12.41 -3.73 -9.00
N VAL A 93 12.99 -4.08 -10.14
CA VAL A 93 12.92 -5.45 -10.63
C VAL A 93 13.93 -6.30 -9.86
N SER A 94 13.45 -7.34 -9.19
CA SER A 94 14.33 -8.25 -8.48
C SER A 94 14.63 -9.52 -9.27
N LYS A 95 13.74 -9.90 -10.20
CA LYS A 95 13.92 -11.14 -10.95
C LYS A 95 13.13 -11.09 -12.24
N ILE A 96 13.72 -11.64 -13.31
CA ILE A 96 13.02 -11.82 -14.57
C ILE A 96 13.17 -13.28 -14.99
N GLU A 97 12.05 -13.93 -15.29
CA GLU A 97 12.02 -15.29 -15.75
C GLU A 97 11.31 -15.38 -17.08
N LYS A 98 11.86 -16.14 -18.00
CA LYS A 98 11.20 -16.42 -19.29
C LYS A 98 10.89 -17.90 -19.37
N ASN A 99 9.68 -18.20 -19.78
CA ASN A 99 9.28 -19.60 -19.93
C ASN A 99 8.21 -19.69 -21.01
N ASN A 100 8.46 -20.49 -22.04
CA ASN A 100 7.50 -20.74 -23.12
C ASN A 100 6.84 -19.49 -23.70
N GLN A 101 7.65 -18.51 -24.08
CA GLN A 101 7.19 -17.23 -24.62
C GLN A 101 6.49 -16.34 -23.60
N LYS A 102 6.44 -16.76 -22.35
CA LYS A 102 5.95 -15.93 -21.27
C LYS A 102 7.10 -15.33 -20.49
N LYS A 103 6.88 -14.14 -20.01
CA LYS A 103 7.88 -13.43 -19.22
C LYS A 103 7.27 -13.09 -17.89
N THR A 104 7.87 -13.55 -16.84
CA THR A 104 7.45 -13.25 -15.47
C THR A 104 8.45 -12.29 -14.84
N ILE A 105 7.95 -11.16 -14.37
CA ILE A 105 8.78 -10.14 -13.75
C ILE A 105 8.39 -10.06 -12.29
N THR A 106 9.37 -10.16 -11.42
CA THR A 106 9.19 -9.99 -9.99
C THR A 106 9.64 -8.60 -9.59
N LEU A 107 8.73 -7.84 -9.03
CA LEU A 107 9.00 -6.50 -8.52
C LEU A 107 9.08 -6.52 -7.02
N LYS A 108 10.03 -5.81 -6.47
CA LYS A 108 10.15 -5.61 -5.03
C LYS A 108 9.82 -4.15 -4.74
N LEU A 109 8.82 -3.94 -3.92
CA LEU A 109 8.32 -2.61 -3.60
C LEU A 109 8.57 -2.28 -2.14
N LYS A 110 8.84 -1.02 -1.88
CA LYS A 110 8.93 -0.49 -0.52
C LYS A 110 8.12 0.77 -0.42
N VAL A 111 7.42 0.94 0.70
CA VAL A 111 6.73 2.17 1.03
C VAL A 111 7.43 2.77 2.23
N LEU A 112 7.90 3.99 2.07
CA LEU A 112 8.71 4.69 3.07
C LEU A 112 8.01 5.99 3.48
N ASN A 113 8.16 6.35 4.74
CA ASN A 113 7.65 7.63 5.23
C ASN A 113 8.76 8.66 5.41
#